data_5918cb906fb83bb7ba574282fd28c8d9
#
_entry.id   5918cb906fb83bb7ba574282fd28c8d9
#
_cell.length_a   1.000
_cell.length_b   1.000
_cell.length_c   1.000
_cell.angle_alpha   90.00
_cell.angle_beta   90.00
_cell.angle_gamma   90.00
#
_symmetry.space_group_name_H-M   'P 1'
#
loop_
_entity.id
_entity.type
_entity.pdbx_description
1 polymer ?
#
loop_
_entity_poly.entity_id
_entity_poly.type
_entity_poly.pdbx_seq_one_letter_code
_entity_poly.pdbx_strand_id
1 'polypeptide(L)'
;MDMKIIISPAKKMNVDTDTFTYEGVPKFLEKTEELKEWIRTLSFEEAQKMYDTAVGNGWKIVTPSSEYYPSQLLTIQNLPLVLYVEGDETILTNELMISIVGARKASDYGNGVARALSSAMSSVGFTVVSGGALGIDSSAHKGALDENGATICVLGCGLGTKYLMENKPLRDKIISNGAIITEFPPYYPASRMTFPLRNRIISGMSLGTIVVEAGERSGSLITARLALEQGRDVFAVPGDLVSSSFLGTNNLIRYGAIPVFSPNDILETYHSRYYDKLVNKKRFCDDEVLRRTQKYLTDEEAPVVEEEAEQPKPILKEEKVKKDAPAYLTENARRIYDFLSTKPVHIDEIISACGLTTEKTLSAITELEIYGLVTQHSGRRYTINTD
;
A
#
# COMPACT_ATOMS: atom_id res chain seq x y z
N MET A 1 1.99 -4.32 29.21
CA MET A 1 3.13 -4.40 28.30
C MET A 1 4.10 -3.30 28.63
N ASP A 2 5.37 -3.61 28.67
CA ASP A 2 6.31 -2.65 29.21
C ASP A 2 6.89 -1.80 28.06
N MET A 3 6.66 -0.51 28.10
CA MET A 3 7.05 0.50 27.12
C MET A 3 8.55 0.50 26.80
N LYS A 4 9.38 0.03 27.70
CA LYS A 4 10.84 -0.02 27.51
C LYS A 4 11.27 -0.90 26.33
N ILE A 5 10.44 -1.89 25.92
CA ILE A 5 10.70 -2.72 24.73
C ILE A 5 10.60 -1.88 23.44
N ILE A 6 9.72 -0.86 23.44
CA ILE A 6 9.49 -0.02 22.27
C ILE A 6 10.63 0.96 22.03
N ILE A 7 11.29 1.42 23.10
CA ILE A 7 12.17 2.58 23.07
C ILE A 7 13.64 2.19 23.08
N SER A 8 14.01 1.33 23.99
CA SER A 8 15.39 0.89 24.17
C SER A 8 15.41 -0.37 25.01
N PRO A 9 15.59 -1.54 24.41
CA PRO A 9 15.74 -2.77 25.16
C PRO A 9 16.85 -2.70 26.23
N ALA A 10 17.93 -2.00 25.91
CA ALA A 10 19.05 -1.83 26.85
C ALA A 10 18.66 -1.05 28.10
N LYS A 11 17.92 0.05 27.98
CA LYS A 11 17.45 0.83 29.15
C LYS A 11 16.47 0.06 30.03
N LYS A 12 15.61 -0.75 29.43
CA LYS A 12 14.62 -1.55 30.16
C LYS A 12 15.24 -2.65 31.01
N MET A 13 16.24 -3.33 30.45
CA MET A 13 16.86 -4.50 31.06
C MET A 13 18.01 -4.14 32.00
N ASN A 14 18.27 -2.85 32.22
CA ASN A 14 19.45 -2.35 32.95
C ASN A 14 20.77 -2.97 32.44
N VAL A 15 20.82 -3.26 31.12
CA VAL A 15 21.94 -3.88 30.46
C VAL A 15 22.88 -2.78 29.98
N ASP A 16 24.17 -3.01 30.17
CA ASP A 16 25.21 -2.17 29.59
C ASP A 16 25.09 -2.20 28.06
N THR A 17 25.16 -1.03 27.43
CA THR A 17 25.09 -0.89 25.97
C THR A 17 26.22 -1.65 25.26
N ASP A 18 27.32 -1.96 25.98
CA ASP A 18 28.47 -2.68 25.44
C ASP A 18 28.27 -4.20 25.40
N THR A 19 27.31 -4.72 26.17
CA THR A 19 26.98 -6.16 26.24
C THR A 19 25.59 -6.48 25.68
N PHE A 20 25.00 -5.53 24.97
CA PHE A 20 23.63 -5.69 24.47
C PHE A 20 23.53 -6.78 23.40
N THR A 21 22.84 -7.86 23.73
CA THR A 21 22.37 -8.88 22.79
C THR A 21 20.86 -8.97 22.87
N TYR A 22 20.18 -8.77 21.74
CA TYR A 22 18.73 -8.90 21.64
C TYR A 22 18.39 -9.98 20.62
N GLU A 23 17.79 -11.09 21.07
CA GLU A 23 17.28 -12.12 20.18
C GLU A 23 16.15 -11.53 19.33
N GLY A 24 16.36 -11.44 18.04
CA GLY A 24 15.42 -10.85 17.07
C GLY A 24 15.83 -9.49 16.50
N VAL A 25 16.97 -8.93 16.90
CA VAL A 25 17.58 -7.81 16.16
C VAL A 25 17.97 -8.33 14.77
N PRO A 26 17.46 -7.73 13.68
CA PRO A 26 17.87 -8.14 12.33
C PRO A 26 19.40 -8.13 12.19
N LYS A 27 19.97 -9.14 11.55
CA LYS A 27 21.43 -9.29 11.38
C LYS A 27 22.14 -8.07 10.79
N PHE A 28 21.43 -7.20 10.05
CA PHE A 28 22.02 -5.96 9.53
C PHE A 28 22.27 -4.89 10.61
N LEU A 29 21.64 -5.01 11.79
CA LEU A 29 21.92 -4.17 12.96
C LEU A 29 23.01 -4.73 13.87
N GLU A 30 23.63 -5.87 13.51
CA GLU A 30 24.75 -6.46 14.24
C GLU A 30 26.08 -5.65 14.10
N LYS A 31 26.09 -4.57 13.34
CA LYS A 31 27.14 -3.56 13.40
C LYS A 31 27.02 -2.78 14.69
N THR A 32 27.60 -3.35 15.71
CA THR A 32 27.46 -2.99 17.12
C THR A 32 27.64 -1.51 17.43
N GLU A 33 28.53 -0.80 16.76
CA GLU A 33 28.80 0.61 17.06
C GLU A 33 27.72 1.56 16.51
N GLU A 34 27.24 1.34 15.28
CA GLU A 34 26.15 2.14 14.71
C GLU A 34 24.84 1.96 15.49
N LEU A 35 24.55 0.73 15.95
CA LEU A 35 23.39 0.45 16.79
C LEU A 35 23.52 1.11 18.16
N LYS A 36 24.70 1.04 18.79
CA LYS A 36 24.96 1.68 20.08
C LYS A 36 24.81 3.19 19.99
N GLU A 37 25.34 3.81 18.94
CA GLU A 37 25.21 5.25 18.71
C GLU A 37 23.76 5.65 18.47
N TRP A 38 23.03 4.89 17.65
CA TRP A 38 21.60 5.09 17.44
C TRP A 38 20.79 4.96 18.73
N ILE A 39 21.04 3.94 19.57
CA ILE A 39 20.39 3.79 20.88
C ILE A 39 20.66 4.99 21.79
N ARG A 40 21.86 5.56 21.75
CA ARG A 40 22.21 6.76 22.54
C ARG A 40 21.44 8.02 22.09
N THR A 41 21.03 8.10 20.83
CA THR A 41 20.27 9.23 20.28
C THR A 41 18.77 9.13 20.58
N LEU A 42 18.26 7.97 21.04
CA LEU A 42 16.84 7.78 21.31
C LEU A 42 16.36 8.66 22.48
N SER A 43 15.37 9.49 22.23
CA SER A 43 14.69 10.26 23.27
C SER A 43 13.67 9.40 24.01
N PHE A 44 13.93 9.14 25.29
CA PHE A 44 12.97 8.45 26.15
C PHE A 44 11.67 9.25 26.30
N GLU A 45 11.77 10.57 26.37
CA GLU A 45 10.62 11.46 26.55
C GLU A 45 9.68 11.43 25.32
N GLU A 46 10.25 11.45 24.11
CA GLU A 46 9.45 11.35 22.88
C GLU A 46 8.71 10.03 22.79
N ALA A 47 9.38 8.94 23.11
CA ALA A 47 8.75 7.64 23.07
C ALA A 47 7.72 7.44 24.20
N GLN A 48 7.94 8.03 25.40
CA GLN A 48 6.93 8.09 26.45
C GLN A 48 5.68 8.82 25.94
N LYS A 49 5.87 9.97 25.30
CA LYS A 49 4.77 10.75 24.73
C LYS A 49 3.99 9.97 23.67
N MET A 50 4.67 9.22 22.80
CA MET A 50 4.01 8.36 21.82
C MET A 50 3.19 7.25 22.47
N TYR A 51 3.73 6.63 23.52
CA TYR A 51 3.06 5.61 24.31
C TYR A 51 1.82 6.18 25.00
N ASP A 52 1.98 7.29 25.73
CA ASP A 52 0.87 7.93 26.45
C ASP A 52 -0.25 8.38 25.48
N THR A 53 0.15 8.85 24.28
CA THR A 53 -0.79 9.19 23.22
C THR A 53 -1.56 7.97 22.74
N ALA A 54 -0.89 6.85 22.50
CA ALA A 54 -1.54 5.63 22.06
C ALA A 54 -2.51 5.10 23.10
N VAL A 55 -2.06 4.99 24.35
CA VAL A 55 -2.87 4.51 25.48
C VAL A 55 -4.05 5.46 25.76
N GLY A 56 -3.81 6.76 25.71
CA GLY A 56 -4.86 7.78 25.91
C GLY A 56 -5.96 7.75 24.86
N ASN A 57 -5.65 7.26 23.63
CA ASN A 57 -6.65 7.04 22.58
C ASN A 57 -7.25 5.62 22.60
N GLY A 58 -6.89 4.77 23.56
CA GLY A 58 -7.33 3.39 23.63
C GLY A 58 -6.68 2.45 22.60
N TRP A 59 -5.61 2.90 21.93
CA TRP A 59 -4.87 2.07 20.99
C TRP A 59 -3.95 1.11 21.74
N LYS A 60 -3.87 -0.10 21.25
CA LYS A 60 -2.99 -1.13 21.78
C LYS A 60 -1.65 -1.11 21.07
N ILE A 61 -0.62 -1.58 21.75
CA ILE A 61 0.74 -1.62 21.23
C ILE A 61 1.19 -3.08 21.25
N VAL A 62 1.45 -3.61 20.06
CA VAL A 62 1.86 -5.00 19.84
C VAL A 62 3.31 -5.00 19.33
N THR A 63 4.16 -5.82 19.93
CA THR A 63 5.58 -5.97 19.57
C THR A 63 5.90 -7.44 19.35
N PRO A 64 7.05 -7.81 18.75
CA PRO A 64 7.43 -9.19 18.52
C PRO A 64 7.41 -10.11 19.75
N SER A 65 7.47 -9.56 20.96
CA SER A 65 7.33 -10.30 22.21
C SER A 65 5.90 -10.39 22.74
N SER A 66 4.92 -9.80 22.06
CA SER A 66 3.50 -9.89 22.42
C SER A 66 2.89 -11.18 21.91
N GLU A 67 1.97 -11.77 22.67
CA GLU A 67 1.20 -12.93 22.26
C GLU A 67 0.35 -12.70 21.00
N TYR A 68 -0.05 -11.44 20.77
CA TYR A 68 -0.85 -11.05 19.59
C TYR A 68 -0.02 -10.60 18.38
N TYR A 69 1.31 -10.73 18.43
CA TYR A 69 2.12 -10.38 17.27
C TYR A 69 1.95 -11.42 16.16
N PRO A 70 1.66 -11.00 14.90
CA PRO A 70 1.49 -11.92 13.79
C PRO A 70 2.77 -12.74 13.54
N SER A 71 2.72 -14.05 13.75
CA SER A 71 3.90 -14.91 13.59
C SER A 71 4.48 -14.86 12.18
N GLN A 72 3.66 -14.63 11.17
CA GLN A 72 4.07 -14.49 9.77
C GLN A 72 5.02 -13.29 9.58
N LEU A 73 4.87 -12.21 10.34
CA LEU A 73 5.75 -11.05 10.25
C LEU A 73 7.16 -11.30 10.82
N LEU A 74 7.35 -12.33 11.65
CA LEU A 74 8.68 -12.68 12.16
C LEU A 74 9.63 -13.16 11.06
N THR A 75 9.11 -13.58 9.92
CA THR A 75 9.88 -14.14 8.82
C THR A 75 10.21 -13.13 7.71
N ILE A 76 9.65 -11.92 7.76
CA ILE A 76 9.91 -10.91 6.74
C ILE A 76 11.15 -10.07 7.04
N GLN A 77 11.79 -9.57 6.00
CA GLN A 77 12.84 -8.57 6.16
C GLN A 77 12.25 -7.25 6.71
N ASN A 78 13.01 -6.58 7.59
CA ASN A 78 12.56 -5.32 8.21
C ASN A 78 11.19 -5.46 8.89
N LEU A 79 11.01 -6.48 9.73
CA LEU A 79 9.77 -6.68 10.48
C LEU A 79 9.41 -5.43 11.30
N PRO A 80 8.14 -5.06 11.45
CA PRO A 80 7.73 -3.94 12.28
C PRO A 80 7.95 -4.27 13.77
N LEU A 81 8.80 -3.51 14.46
CA LEU A 81 9.08 -3.71 15.88
C LEU A 81 7.92 -3.23 16.78
N VAL A 82 7.08 -2.37 16.27
CA VAL A 82 5.91 -1.83 16.94
C VAL A 82 4.74 -1.80 15.96
N LEU A 83 3.61 -2.31 16.42
CA LEU A 83 2.33 -2.14 15.73
C LEU A 83 1.37 -1.42 16.69
N TYR A 84 0.88 -0.28 16.29
CA TYR A 84 -0.25 0.39 16.93
C TYR A 84 -1.53 -0.20 16.38
N VAL A 85 -2.45 -0.60 17.25
CA VAL A 85 -3.66 -1.35 16.90
C VAL A 85 -4.88 -0.64 17.47
N GLU A 86 -5.85 -0.37 16.62
CA GLU A 86 -7.20 0.08 16.99
C GLU A 86 -8.20 -1.01 16.59
N GLY A 87 -8.99 -1.49 17.53
CA GLY A 87 -9.89 -2.62 17.38
C GLY A 87 -9.44 -3.86 18.14
N ASP A 88 -9.69 -5.06 17.58
CA ASP A 88 -9.40 -6.35 18.21
C ASP A 88 -8.02 -6.88 17.79
N GLU A 89 -7.05 -6.88 18.71
CA GLU A 89 -5.71 -7.41 18.48
C GLU A 89 -5.66 -8.92 18.36
N THR A 90 -6.66 -9.64 18.87
CA THR A 90 -6.65 -11.12 18.84
C THR A 90 -6.70 -11.67 17.42
N ILE A 91 -7.32 -10.94 16.49
CA ILE A 91 -7.39 -11.34 15.09
C ILE A 91 -6.04 -11.36 14.38
N LEU A 92 -5.03 -10.66 14.93
CA LEU A 92 -3.68 -10.61 14.36
C LEU A 92 -2.97 -11.96 14.43
N THR A 93 -3.47 -12.91 15.23
CA THR A 93 -2.93 -14.26 15.39
C THR A 93 -3.56 -15.29 14.46
N ASN A 94 -4.55 -14.91 13.63
CA ASN A 94 -5.16 -15.84 12.69
C ASN A 94 -4.12 -16.31 11.68
N GLU A 95 -3.93 -17.62 11.55
CA GLU A 95 -3.01 -18.18 10.57
C GLU A 95 -3.56 -18.11 9.14
N LEU A 96 -4.88 -18.08 8.98
CA LEU A 96 -5.54 -17.98 7.69
C LEU A 96 -5.76 -16.48 7.35
N MET A 97 -4.73 -15.80 6.88
CA MET A 97 -4.83 -14.43 6.37
C MET A 97 -4.56 -14.39 4.88
N ILE A 98 -5.34 -13.60 4.15
CA ILE A 98 -5.17 -13.36 2.72
C ILE A 98 -5.22 -11.86 2.43
N SER A 99 -4.28 -11.34 1.67
CA SER A 99 -4.34 -9.94 1.27
C SER A 99 -5.02 -9.76 -0.08
N ILE A 100 -5.85 -8.72 -0.18
CA ILE A 100 -6.54 -8.32 -1.41
C ILE A 100 -6.18 -6.87 -1.69
N VAL A 101 -5.56 -6.62 -2.84
CA VAL A 101 -5.05 -5.31 -3.23
C VAL A 101 -5.33 -5.01 -4.69
N GLY A 102 -5.28 -3.71 -5.06
CA GLY A 102 -5.46 -3.32 -6.45
C GLY A 102 -5.50 -1.82 -6.69
N ALA A 103 -6.16 -1.43 -7.77
CA ALA A 103 -6.29 -0.05 -8.20
C ALA A 103 -7.14 0.78 -7.23
N ARG A 104 -6.74 2.03 -6.98
CA ARG A 104 -7.53 3.02 -6.21
C ARG A 104 -8.73 3.53 -6.99
N LYS A 105 -8.59 3.66 -8.30
CA LYS A 105 -9.68 3.97 -9.26
C LYS A 105 -9.99 2.67 -10.00
N ALA A 106 -10.66 1.76 -9.32
CA ALA A 106 -11.04 0.47 -9.85
C ALA A 106 -12.33 0.57 -10.68
N SER A 107 -12.45 -0.31 -11.65
CA SER A 107 -13.70 -0.51 -12.38
C SER A 107 -14.78 -1.13 -11.48
N ASP A 108 -16.05 -1.04 -11.89
CA ASP A 108 -17.16 -1.72 -11.19
C ASP A 108 -16.93 -3.24 -11.16
N TYR A 109 -16.40 -3.80 -12.25
CA TYR A 109 -15.96 -5.20 -12.30
C TYR A 109 -14.93 -5.49 -11.22
N GLY A 110 -13.84 -4.71 -11.15
CA GLY A 110 -12.79 -4.89 -10.16
C GLY A 110 -13.31 -4.79 -8.72
N ASN A 111 -14.14 -3.77 -8.44
CA ASN A 111 -14.76 -3.57 -7.14
C ASN A 111 -15.68 -4.75 -6.76
N GLY A 112 -16.53 -5.19 -7.69
CA GLY A 112 -17.42 -6.33 -7.48
C GLY A 112 -16.67 -7.63 -7.22
N VAL A 113 -15.63 -7.93 -8.02
CA VAL A 113 -14.80 -9.13 -7.85
C VAL A 113 -14.03 -9.08 -6.53
N ALA A 114 -13.46 -7.95 -6.15
CA ALA A 114 -12.76 -7.80 -4.87
C ALA A 114 -13.69 -8.09 -3.68
N ARG A 115 -14.90 -7.53 -3.72
CA ARG A 115 -15.91 -7.75 -2.68
C ARG A 115 -16.37 -9.19 -2.64
N ALA A 116 -16.60 -9.81 -3.81
CA ALA A 116 -17.03 -11.23 -3.93
C ALA A 116 -15.97 -12.20 -3.41
N LEU A 117 -14.71 -12.04 -3.81
CA LEU A 117 -13.61 -12.87 -3.35
C LEU A 117 -13.37 -12.70 -1.84
N SER A 118 -13.40 -11.45 -1.36
CA SER A 118 -13.24 -11.16 0.06
C SER A 118 -14.35 -11.81 0.91
N SER A 119 -15.60 -11.65 0.50
CA SER A 119 -16.76 -12.28 1.15
C SER A 119 -16.63 -13.82 1.14
N ALA A 120 -16.24 -14.42 0.01
CA ALA A 120 -16.04 -15.85 -0.09
C ALA A 120 -14.93 -16.34 0.86
N MET A 121 -13.77 -15.70 0.86
CA MET A 121 -12.66 -16.07 1.76
C MET A 121 -13.02 -15.88 3.22
N SER A 122 -13.69 -14.81 3.56
CA SER A 122 -14.16 -14.53 4.91
C SER A 122 -15.15 -15.59 5.42
N SER A 123 -16.09 -16.04 4.57
CA SER A 123 -17.09 -17.07 4.91
C SER A 123 -16.48 -18.43 5.26
N VAL A 124 -15.24 -18.70 4.87
CA VAL A 124 -14.50 -19.92 5.21
C VAL A 124 -13.43 -19.71 6.29
N GLY A 125 -13.38 -18.51 6.91
CA GLY A 125 -12.57 -18.24 8.07
C GLY A 125 -11.24 -17.55 7.80
N PHE A 126 -11.00 -17.05 6.57
CA PHE A 126 -9.86 -16.18 6.32
C PHE A 126 -10.10 -14.78 6.87
N THR A 127 -9.08 -14.21 7.46
CA THR A 127 -9.00 -12.76 7.76
C THR A 127 -8.48 -12.05 6.51
N VAL A 128 -9.23 -11.07 6.04
CA VAL A 128 -8.84 -10.28 4.86
C VAL A 128 -7.97 -9.11 5.29
N VAL A 129 -6.80 -8.99 4.68
CA VAL A 129 -5.84 -7.90 4.95
C VAL A 129 -5.78 -6.96 3.74
N SER A 130 -5.90 -5.65 3.97
CA SER A 130 -5.76 -4.67 2.90
C SER A 130 -5.26 -3.31 3.42
N GLY A 131 -5.12 -2.34 2.53
CA GLY A 131 -4.49 -1.06 2.85
C GLY A 131 -5.46 0.08 3.17
N GLY A 132 -6.77 -0.14 3.10
CA GLY A 132 -7.77 0.89 3.37
C GLY A 132 -7.81 2.04 2.37
N ALA A 133 -7.23 1.91 1.19
CA ALA A 133 -7.35 2.87 0.11
C ALA A 133 -8.75 2.80 -0.53
N LEU A 134 -9.10 3.81 -1.34
CA LEU A 134 -10.30 3.75 -2.19
C LEU A 134 -10.16 2.61 -3.23
N GLY A 135 -11.26 2.18 -3.83
CA GLY A 135 -11.31 1.15 -4.85
C GLY A 135 -11.17 -0.27 -4.26
N ILE A 136 -10.26 -1.07 -4.78
CA ILE A 136 -10.13 -2.51 -4.44
C ILE A 136 -9.98 -2.75 -2.95
N ASP A 137 -9.15 -1.97 -2.24
CA ASP A 137 -8.93 -2.16 -0.80
C ASP A 137 -10.23 -1.96 -0.01
N SER A 138 -10.98 -0.90 -0.32
CA SER A 138 -12.29 -0.64 0.32
C SER A 138 -13.30 -1.74 0.01
N SER A 139 -13.34 -2.22 -1.22
CA SER A 139 -14.25 -3.29 -1.64
C SER A 139 -13.89 -4.62 -0.96
N ALA A 140 -12.58 -4.89 -0.76
CA ALA A 140 -12.11 -6.05 -0.01
C ALA A 140 -12.58 -6.00 1.46
N HIS A 141 -12.41 -4.87 2.13
CA HIS A 141 -12.90 -4.73 3.51
C HIS A 141 -14.42 -4.88 3.62
N LYS A 142 -15.19 -4.25 2.70
CA LYS A 142 -16.64 -4.40 2.65
C LYS A 142 -17.05 -5.87 2.49
N GLY A 143 -16.42 -6.61 1.57
CA GLY A 143 -16.73 -8.01 1.34
C GLY A 143 -16.50 -8.90 2.57
N ALA A 144 -15.46 -8.67 3.35
CA ALA A 144 -15.25 -9.37 4.61
C ALA A 144 -16.35 -9.05 5.63
N LEU A 145 -16.71 -7.76 5.75
CA LEU A 145 -17.75 -7.30 6.66
C LEU A 145 -19.16 -7.80 6.28
N ASP A 146 -19.44 -8.05 5.01
CA ASP A 146 -20.72 -8.64 4.54
C ASP A 146 -20.99 -10.02 5.13
N GLU A 147 -19.94 -10.77 5.47
CA GLU A 147 -20.01 -12.08 6.11
C GLU A 147 -19.79 -12.01 7.63
N ASN A 148 -19.81 -10.82 8.24
CA ASN A 148 -19.42 -10.58 9.63
C ASN A 148 -18.01 -11.14 9.94
N GLY A 149 -17.16 -11.22 8.95
CA GLY A 149 -15.81 -11.74 9.09
C GLY A 149 -14.80 -10.69 9.47
N ALA A 150 -13.66 -11.17 9.99
CA ALA A 150 -12.58 -10.30 10.44
C ALA A 150 -11.82 -9.70 9.24
N THR A 151 -11.45 -8.42 9.37
CA THR A 151 -10.58 -7.77 8.40
C THR A 151 -9.58 -6.83 9.07
N ILE A 152 -8.37 -6.76 8.51
CA ILE A 152 -7.27 -5.95 9.03
C ILE A 152 -6.92 -4.87 8.01
N CYS A 153 -7.08 -3.62 8.41
CA CYS A 153 -6.66 -2.47 7.62
C CYS A 153 -5.28 -2.02 8.07
N VAL A 154 -4.28 -2.14 7.21
CA VAL A 154 -2.92 -1.66 7.48
C VAL A 154 -2.78 -0.24 6.95
N LEU A 155 -2.41 0.74 7.77
CA LEU A 155 -2.25 2.13 7.35
C LEU A 155 -0.79 2.48 7.04
N GLY A 156 -0.59 3.36 6.05
CA GLY A 156 0.69 3.99 5.75
C GLY A 156 0.89 5.35 6.46
N CYS A 157 0.26 5.53 7.61
CA CYS A 157 0.35 6.73 8.44
C CYS A 157 -0.06 6.39 9.87
N GLY A 158 0.15 7.29 10.83
CA GLY A 158 -0.30 7.10 12.21
C GLY A 158 -1.82 7.06 12.34
N LEU A 159 -2.34 6.32 13.33
CA LEU A 159 -3.78 6.14 13.57
C LEU A 159 -4.53 7.46 13.78
N GLY A 160 -3.89 8.45 14.41
CA GLY A 160 -4.49 9.77 14.70
C GLY A 160 -4.51 10.75 13.51
N THR A 161 -4.08 10.32 12.32
CA THR A 161 -4.07 11.21 11.15
C THR A 161 -5.45 11.31 10.50
N LYS A 162 -5.73 12.48 9.90
CA LYS A 162 -6.97 12.70 9.14
C LYS A 162 -6.88 12.19 7.68
N TYR A 163 -6.00 11.23 7.42
CA TYR A 163 -5.84 10.68 6.07
C TYR A 163 -7.03 9.82 5.67
N LEU A 164 -7.56 10.02 4.45
CA LEU A 164 -8.74 9.32 3.90
C LEU A 164 -9.96 9.35 4.83
N MET A 165 -10.37 10.55 5.25
CA MET A 165 -11.57 10.74 6.08
C MET A 165 -12.85 10.27 5.37
N GLU A 166 -12.88 10.26 4.04
CA GLU A 166 -13.96 9.69 3.21
C GLU A 166 -14.23 8.22 3.57
N ASN A 167 -13.20 7.47 3.94
CA ASN A 167 -13.31 6.07 4.37
C ASN A 167 -13.58 5.90 5.87
N LYS A 168 -13.84 6.99 6.62
CA LYS A 168 -14.10 6.89 8.05
C LYS A 168 -15.24 5.95 8.40
N PRO A 169 -16.41 5.98 7.74
CA PRO A 169 -17.52 5.05 8.05
C PRO A 169 -17.12 3.59 7.86
N LEU A 170 -16.31 3.28 6.86
CA LEU A 170 -15.78 1.94 6.65
C LEU A 170 -14.78 1.56 7.75
N ARG A 171 -13.91 2.48 8.16
CA ARG A 171 -12.95 2.24 9.26
C ARG A 171 -13.66 1.96 10.57
N ASP A 172 -14.72 2.70 10.90
CA ASP A 172 -15.51 2.48 12.12
C ASP A 172 -16.13 1.06 12.11
N LYS A 173 -16.60 0.56 10.94
CA LYS A 173 -17.07 -0.81 10.79
C LYS A 173 -15.93 -1.84 10.91
N ILE A 174 -14.74 -1.53 10.37
CA ILE A 174 -13.56 -2.42 10.49
C ILE A 174 -13.16 -2.55 11.97
N ILE A 175 -13.08 -1.47 12.72
CA ILE A 175 -12.76 -1.48 14.15
C ILE A 175 -13.71 -2.37 14.94
N SER A 176 -15.01 -2.39 14.57
CA SER A 176 -16.01 -3.19 15.26
C SER A 176 -15.93 -4.70 14.98
N ASN A 177 -15.32 -5.12 13.87
CA ASN A 177 -15.24 -6.52 13.43
C ASN A 177 -13.81 -6.97 13.12
N GLY A 178 -12.82 -6.16 13.45
CA GLY A 178 -11.45 -6.41 13.07
C GLY A 178 -10.49 -5.41 13.70
N ALA A 179 -9.45 -5.02 12.97
CA ALA A 179 -8.49 -4.05 13.46
C ALA A 179 -7.95 -3.12 12.35
N ILE A 180 -7.59 -1.93 12.78
CA ILE A 180 -6.75 -1.03 11.99
C ILE A 180 -5.37 -1.02 12.63
N ILE A 181 -4.32 -1.25 11.86
CA ILE A 181 -2.96 -1.32 12.36
C ILE A 181 -2.01 -0.41 11.60
N THR A 182 -0.95 0.02 12.26
CA THR A 182 0.15 0.73 11.62
C THR A 182 1.45 0.57 12.41
N GLU A 183 2.59 0.64 11.72
CA GLU A 183 3.90 0.74 12.36
C GLU A 183 4.31 2.20 12.63
N PHE A 184 3.61 3.15 12.03
CA PHE A 184 3.95 4.57 12.16
C PHE A 184 3.44 5.16 13.48
N PRO A 185 4.21 6.10 14.09
CA PRO A 185 3.80 6.79 15.32
C PRO A 185 2.42 7.44 15.21
N PRO A 186 1.73 7.71 16.34
CA PRO A 186 0.33 8.13 16.42
C PRO A 186 -0.16 9.16 15.39
N TYR A 187 0.61 10.21 15.13
CA TYR A 187 0.24 11.29 14.19
C TYR A 187 1.20 11.41 13.01
N TYR A 188 1.95 10.34 12.71
CA TYR A 188 2.88 10.35 11.57
C TYR A 188 2.13 10.55 10.25
N PRO A 189 2.50 11.55 9.43
CA PRO A 189 1.74 11.91 8.24
C PRO A 189 1.82 10.84 7.15
N ALA A 190 0.76 10.74 6.35
CA ALA A 190 0.77 9.94 5.13
C ALA A 190 1.70 10.59 4.08
N SER A 191 2.50 9.79 3.41
CA SER A 191 3.36 10.24 2.32
C SER A 191 3.48 9.19 1.21
N ARG A 192 3.97 9.61 0.03
CA ARG A 192 4.24 8.67 -1.06
C ARG A 192 5.28 7.60 -0.68
N MET A 193 6.16 7.89 0.26
CA MET A 193 7.19 6.95 0.73
C MET A 193 6.65 5.93 1.75
N THR A 194 5.67 6.32 2.58
CA THR A 194 5.16 5.44 3.63
C THR A 194 4.27 4.31 3.09
N PHE A 195 3.60 4.50 1.95
CA PHE A 195 2.75 3.48 1.38
C PHE A 195 3.52 2.23 0.89
N PRO A 196 4.63 2.34 0.14
CA PRO A 196 5.45 1.18 -0.21
C PRO A 196 6.03 0.47 1.03
N LEU A 197 6.46 1.23 2.05
CA LEU A 197 6.95 0.67 3.31
C LEU A 197 5.88 -0.16 4.01
N ARG A 198 4.66 0.36 4.11
CA ARG A 198 3.52 -0.34 4.69
C ARG A 198 3.16 -1.63 3.95
N ASN A 199 3.29 -1.65 2.61
CA ASN A 199 2.85 -2.79 1.80
C ASN A 199 3.54 -4.11 2.18
N ARG A 200 4.77 -4.06 2.72
CA ARG A 200 5.46 -5.25 3.23
C ARG A 200 4.74 -5.91 4.42
N ILE A 201 3.98 -5.12 5.17
CA ILE A 201 3.17 -5.64 6.30
C ILE A 201 1.92 -6.32 5.76
N ILE A 202 1.26 -5.74 4.75
CA ILE A 202 0.09 -6.34 4.10
C ILE A 202 0.44 -7.73 3.55
N SER A 203 1.47 -7.82 2.71
CA SER A 203 1.91 -9.10 2.14
C SER A 203 2.48 -10.03 3.20
N GLY A 204 3.26 -9.50 4.15
CA GLY A 204 3.96 -10.27 5.17
C GLY A 204 3.05 -10.98 6.16
N MET A 205 1.91 -10.39 6.52
CA MET A 205 0.90 -11.00 7.40
C MET A 205 0.12 -12.12 6.70
N SER A 206 0.10 -12.14 5.37
CA SER A 206 -0.80 -12.97 4.60
C SER A 206 -0.11 -14.23 4.06
N LEU A 207 -0.85 -15.30 3.87
CA LEU A 207 -0.39 -16.50 3.17
C LEU A 207 -0.13 -16.22 1.70
N GLY A 208 -0.95 -15.37 1.10
CA GLY A 208 -0.83 -14.93 -0.27
C GLY A 208 -1.49 -13.58 -0.51
N THR A 209 -1.19 -13.00 -1.66
CA THR A 209 -1.69 -11.68 -2.09
C THR A 209 -2.47 -11.81 -3.38
N ILE A 210 -3.73 -11.41 -3.36
CA ILE A 210 -4.62 -11.37 -4.52
C ILE A 210 -4.56 -9.95 -5.10
N VAL A 211 -4.13 -9.83 -6.35
CA VAL A 211 -4.19 -8.58 -7.12
C VAL A 211 -5.40 -8.63 -8.04
N VAL A 212 -6.41 -7.80 -7.77
CA VAL A 212 -7.70 -7.87 -8.48
C VAL A 212 -7.69 -7.04 -9.76
N GLU A 213 -7.21 -5.81 -9.67
CA GLU A 213 -7.10 -4.90 -10.82
C GLU A 213 -5.83 -4.06 -10.66
N ALA A 214 -4.99 -4.07 -11.68
CA ALA A 214 -3.74 -3.31 -11.68
C ALA A 214 -3.31 -2.94 -13.10
N GLY A 215 -3.16 -1.65 -13.35
CA GLY A 215 -2.43 -1.19 -14.54
C GLY A 215 -0.92 -1.44 -14.40
N GLU A 216 -0.18 -1.26 -15.49
CA GLU A 216 1.25 -1.56 -15.58
C GLU A 216 2.12 -0.90 -14.51
N ARG A 217 1.75 0.30 -14.04
CA ARG A 217 2.48 1.08 -13.02
C ARG A 217 1.73 1.17 -11.70
N SER A 218 0.86 0.22 -11.41
CA SER A 218 0.07 0.22 -10.17
C SER A 218 0.95 -0.03 -8.94
N GLY A 219 0.69 0.71 -7.86
CA GLY A 219 1.34 0.48 -6.56
C GLY A 219 1.03 -0.88 -5.94
N SER A 220 -0.06 -1.55 -6.34
CA SER A 220 -0.39 -2.92 -5.91
C SER A 220 0.59 -3.96 -6.45
N LEU A 221 1.24 -3.70 -7.59
CA LEU A 221 2.32 -4.57 -8.11
C LEU A 221 3.55 -4.56 -7.21
N ILE A 222 3.78 -3.49 -6.45
CA ILE A 222 4.82 -3.45 -5.42
C ILE A 222 4.49 -4.45 -4.31
N THR A 223 3.22 -4.53 -3.90
CA THR A 223 2.77 -5.51 -2.89
C THR A 223 2.93 -6.94 -3.38
N ALA A 224 2.60 -7.21 -4.65
CA ALA A 224 2.79 -8.52 -5.26
C ALA A 224 4.28 -8.93 -5.29
N ARG A 225 5.18 -8.01 -5.66
CA ARG A 225 6.62 -8.26 -5.64
C ARG A 225 7.11 -8.54 -4.21
N LEU A 226 6.69 -7.74 -3.23
CA LEU A 226 7.05 -7.96 -1.83
C LEU A 226 6.53 -9.31 -1.32
N ALA A 227 5.33 -9.73 -1.73
CA ALA A 227 4.80 -11.06 -1.42
C ALA A 227 5.76 -12.17 -1.91
N LEU A 228 6.19 -12.11 -3.16
CA LEU A 228 7.16 -13.07 -3.72
C LEU A 228 8.50 -13.06 -2.99
N GLU A 229 9.04 -11.86 -2.69
CA GLU A 229 10.29 -11.70 -1.93
C GLU A 229 10.19 -12.29 -0.51
N GLN A 230 8.98 -12.30 0.06
CA GLN A 230 8.66 -12.87 1.37
C GLN A 230 8.29 -14.37 1.32
N GLY A 231 8.32 -15.00 0.15
CA GLY A 231 7.92 -16.39 -0.04
C GLY A 231 6.41 -16.62 0.13
N ARG A 232 5.60 -15.63 -0.19
CA ARG A 232 4.13 -15.70 -0.21
C ARG A 232 3.62 -15.94 -1.60
N ASP A 233 2.48 -16.61 -1.71
CA ASP A 233 1.84 -16.84 -2.99
C ASP A 233 1.28 -15.53 -3.58
N VAL A 234 1.30 -15.43 -4.91
CA VAL A 234 0.69 -14.32 -5.62
C VAL A 234 -0.40 -14.84 -6.53
N PHE A 235 -1.58 -14.30 -6.35
CA PHE A 235 -2.78 -14.57 -7.13
C PHE A 235 -3.12 -13.32 -7.95
N ALA A 236 -3.64 -13.51 -9.16
CA ALA A 236 -4.08 -12.39 -9.98
C ALA A 236 -5.39 -12.71 -10.68
N VAL A 237 -6.30 -11.74 -10.66
CA VAL A 237 -7.58 -11.87 -11.36
C VAL A 237 -7.34 -11.53 -12.84
N PRO A 238 -7.71 -12.41 -13.78
CA PRO A 238 -7.67 -12.13 -15.20
C PRO A 238 -8.62 -10.98 -15.56
N GLY A 239 -8.22 -10.17 -16.50
CA GLY A 239 -9.07 -9.08 -17.01
C GLY A 239 -8.95 -8.89 -18.49
N ASP A 240 -9.66 -7.91 -19.01
CA ASP A 240 -9.71 -7.58 -20.42
C ASP A 240 -8.29 -7.30 -20.98
N LEU A 241 -7.92 -7.98 -22.04
CA LEU A 241 -6.60 -7.88 -22.67
C LEU A 241 -6.33 -6.51 -23.31
N VAL A 242 -7.37 -5.79 -23.69
CA VAL A 242 -7.25 -4.45 -24.32
C VAL A 242 -7.37 -3.33 -23.30
N SER A 243 -7.79 -3.63 -22.07
CA SER A 243 -7.90 -2.64 -21.01
C SER A 243 -6.56 -2.40 -20.29
N SER A 244 -6.11 -1.15 -20.29
CA SER A 244 -4.88 -0.75 -19.59
C SER A 244 -4.93 -0.99 -18.08
N SER A 245 -6.13 -1.07 -17.48
CA SER A 245 -6.32 -1.31 -16.04
C SER A 245 -6.02 -2.76 -15.62
N PHE A 246 -5.96 -3.72 -16.56
CA PHE A 246 -5.64 -5.13 -16.30
C PHE A 246 -4.27 -5.58 -16.84
N LEU A 247 -3.51 -4.69 -17.47
CA LEU A 247 -2.18 -5.05 -17.97
C LEU A 247 -1.26 -5.59 -16.88
N GLY A 248 -1.34 -5.03 -15.67
CA GLY A 248 -0.53 -5.47 -14.54
C GLY A 248 -0.91 -6.87 -14.05
N THR A 249 -2.21 -7.16 -13.86
CA THR A 249 -2.68 -8.48 -13.42
C THR A 249 -2.43 -9.55 -14.48
N ASN A 250 -2.70 -9.25 -15.75
CA ASN A 250 -2.43 -10.18 -16.86
C ASN A 250 -0.92 -10.46 -17.00
N ASN A 251 -0.06 -9.47 -16.76
CA ASN A 251 1.40 -9.67 -16.72
C ASN A 251 1.82 -10.52 -15.51
N LEU A 252 1.24 -10.32 -14.32
CA LEU A 252 1.51 -11.18 -13.17
C LEU A 252 1.21 -12.65 -13.50
N ILE A 253 0.06 -12.95 -14.13
CA ILE A 253 -0.30 -14.30 -14.59
C ILE A 253 0.74 -14.83 -15.57
N ARG A 254 1.13 -14.02 -16.56
CA ARG A 254 2.16 -14.38 -17.54
C ARG A 254 3.50 -14.74 -16.89
N TYR A 255 3.83 -14.13 -15.76
CA TYR A 255 5.05 -14.38 -15.00
C TYR A 255 4.89 -15.41 -13.88
N GLY A 256 3.77 -16.14 -13.84
CA GLY A 256 3.58 -17.30 -12.98
C GLY A 256 2.75 -17.04 -11.72
N ALA A 257 2.08 -15.90 -11.61
CA ALA A 257 1.06 -15.73 -10.57
C ALA A 257 -0.13 -16.68 -10.85
N ILE A 258 -0.73 -17.19 -9.80
CA ILE A 258 -1.86 -18.12 -9.89
C ILE A 258 -3.09 -17.32 -10.36
N PRO A 259 -3.70 -17.68 -11.50
CA PRO A 259 -4.91 -17.02 -11.95
C PRO A 259 -6.09 -17.39 -11.07
N VAL A 260 -6.94 -16.40 -10.74
CA VAL A 260 -8.13 -16.59 -9.91
C VAL A 260 -9.39 -16.45 -10.78
N PHE A 261 -10.03 -17.55 -11.03
CA PHE A 261 -11.34 -17.63 -11.68
C PHE A 261 -12.44 -17.88 -10.64
N SER A 262 -12.10 -18.54 -9.55
CA SER A 262 -13.02 -18.91 -8.47
C SER A 262 -12.31 -18.84 -7.11
N PRO A 263 -13.05 -18.71 -6.00
CA PRO A 263 -12.46 -18.80 -4.66
C PRO A 263 -11.76 -20.14 -4.38
N ASN A 264 -12.14 -21.21 -5.11
CA ASN A 264 -11.52 -22.52 -4.97
C ASN A 264 -10.04 -22.51 -5.39
N ASP A 265 -9.64 -21.70 -6.37
CA ASP A 265 -8.25 -21.60 -6.81
C ASP A 265 -7.32 -21.20 -5.64
N ILE A 266 -7.84 -20.38 -4.73
CA ILE A 266 -7.13 -19.95 -3.52
C ILE A 266 -7.17 -21.07 -2.46
N LEU A 267 -8.36 -21.67 -2.24
CA LEU A 267 -8.54 -22.69 -1.23
C LEU A 267 -7.71 -23.93 -1.51
N GLU A 268 -7.65 -24.37 -2.77
CA GLU A 268 -6.89 -25.55 -3.18
C GLU A 268 -5.39 -25.38 -2.93
N THR A 269 -4.87 -24.17 -3.09
CA THR A 269 -3.46 -23.86 -2.79
C THR A 269 -3.12 -24.13 -1.32
N TYR A 270 -4.06 -23.89 -0.41
CA TYR A 270 -3.83 -24.00 1.04
C TYR A 270 -4.47 -25.25 1.68
N HIS A 271 -5.29 -26.01 0.95
CA HIS A 271 -6.05 -27.11 1.51
C HIS A 271 -5.18 -28.19 2.18
N SER A 272 -4.07 -28.57 1.57
CA SER A 272 -3.17 -29.58 2.13
C SER A 272 -2.42 -29.07 3.37
N ARG A 273 -1.99 -27.83 3.36
CA ARG A 273 -1.21 -27.20 4.44
C ARG A 273 -2.05 -26.86 5.67
N TYR A 274 -3.31 -26.51 5.46
CA TYR A 274 -4.27 -26.14 6.52
C TYR A 274 -5.48 -27.06 6.53
N TYR A 275 -5.26 -28.36 6.29
CA TYR A 275 -6.32 -29.35 6.17
C TYR A 275 -7.30 -29.30 7.33
N ASP A 276 -6.83 -29.33 8.57
CA ASP A 276 -7.68 -29.32 9.79
C ASP A 276 -8.60 -28.09 9.88
N LYS A 277 -8.16 -26.96 9.31
CA LYS A 277 -8.93 -25.71 9.31
C LYS A 277 -9.87 -25.60 8.11
N LEU A 278 -9.58 -26.26 7.00
CA LEU A 278 -10.28 -26.12 5.73
C LEU A 278 -11.09 -27.33 5.31
N VAL A 279 -10.86 -28.53 5.87
CA VAL A 279 -11.51 -29.79 5.46
C VAL A 279 -13.03 -29.74 5.50
N ASN A 280 -13.62 -29.09 6.48
CA ASN A 280 -15.07 -28.97 6.66
C ASN A 280 -15.65 -27.66 6.12
N LYS A 281 -14.84 -26.85 5.41
CA LYS A 281 -15.31 -25.59 4.88
C LYS A 281 -16.02 -25.78 3.55
N LYS A 282 -16.97 -24.88 3.30
CA LYS A 282 -17.74 -24.84 2.05
C LYS A 282 -16.81 -24.75 0.84
N ARG A 283 -17.02 -25.63 -0.14
CA ARG A 283 -16.49 -25.43 -1.49
C ARG A 283 -17.45 -24.53 -2.27
N PHE A 284 -16.91 -23.72 -3.12
CA PHE A 284 -17.68 -22.77 -3.93
C PHE A 284 -18.02 -23.40 -5.28
N CYS A 285 -19.14 -22.99 -5.86
CA CYS A 285 -19.45 -23.32 -7.26
C CYS A 285 -18.58 -22.46 -8.18
N ASP A 286 -18.37 -22.92 -9.42
CA ASP A 286 -17.49 -22.24 -10.38
C ASP A 286 -17.97 -20.82 -10.71
N ASP A 287 -19.27 -20.56 -10.63
CA ASP A 287 -19.89 -19.27 -10.85
C ASP A 287 -20.07 -18.41 -9.57
N GLU A 288 -19.47 -18.80 -8.44
CA GLU A 288 -19.65 -18.11 -7.15
C GLU A 288 -19.25 -16.64 -7.21
N VAL A 289 -18.11 -16.33 -7.86
CA VAL A 289 -17.66 -14.94 -8.01
C VAL A 289 -18.68 -14.16 -8.85
N LEU A 290 -19.16 -14.74 -9.94
CA LEU A 290 -20.16 -14.10 -10.79
C LEU A 290 -21.46 -13.81 -10.02
N ARG A 291 -21.99 -14.77 -9.27
CA ARG A 291 -23.21 -14.60 -8.48
C ARG A 291 -23.06 -13.55 -7.40
N ARG A 292 -21.94 -13.56 -6.66
CA ARG A 292 -21.67 -12.56 -5.62
C ARG A 292 -21.46 -11.18 -6.23
N THR A 293 -20.73 -11.07 -7.35
CA THR A 293 -20.52 -9.82 -8.05
C THR A 293 -21.83 -9.25 -8.57
N GLN A 294 -22.69 -10.05 -9.17
CA GLN A 294 -24.02 -9.61 -9.62
C GLN A 294 -24.87 -9.09 -8.47
N LYS A 295 -24.87 -9.77 -7.31
CA LYS A 295 -25.54 -9.28 -6.11
C LYS A 295 -25.07 -7.88 -5.72
N TYR A 296 -23.76 -7.63 -5.72
CA TYR A 296 -23.21 -6.34 -5.32
C TYR A 296 -23.40 -5.22 -6.36
N LEU A 297 -23.62 -5.57 -7.64
CA LEU A 297 -23.95 -4.61 -8.69
C LEU A 297 -25.45 -4.24 -8.69
N THR A 298 -26.30 -5.13 -8.16
CA THR A 298 -27.76 -4.93 -8.09
C THR A 298 -28.24 -4.37 -6.74
N ASP A 299 -27.46 -4.60 -5.67
CA ASP A 299 -27.72 -3.94 -4.40
C ASP A 299 -27.40 -2.43 -4.61
N GLU A 300 -28.43 -1.65 -4.86
CA GLU A 300 -28.40 -0.18 -4.67
C GLU A 300 -28.09 0.06 -3.20
N GLU A 301 -26.81 -0.04 -2.79
CA GLU A 301 -26.40 0.57 -1.55
C GLU A 301 -26.75 2.05 -1.65
N ALA A 302 -27.58 2.48 -0.68
CA ALA A 302 -28.06 3.81 -0.45
C ALA A 302 -27.12 4.92 -0.92
N PRO A 303 -27.66 6.02 -1.39
CA PRO A 303 -27.04 6.95 -2.29
C PRO A 303 -25.58 7.19 -1.88
N VAL A 304 -24.64 6.87 -2.77
CA VAL A 304 -23.53 7.78 -2.91
C VAL A 304 -24.20 9.15 -2.80
N VAL A 305 -23.95 9.88 -1.72
CA VAL A 305 -24.19 11.30 -1.73
C VAL A 305 -23.45 11.71 -2.99
N GLU A 306 -24.20 11.87 -4.09
CA GLU A 306 -23.80 12.75 -5.13
C GLU A 306 -23.51 14.03 -4.35
N GLU A 307 -22.25 14.21 -3.94
CA GLU A 307 -21.78 15.56 -3.93
C GLU A 307 -22.20 16.06 -5.30
N GLU A 308 -23.27 16.85 -5.30
CA GLU A 308 -23.48 17.78 -6.39
C GLU A 308 -22.08 18.20 -6.75
N ALA A 309 -21.63 17.72 -7.90
CA ALA A 309 -20.42 18.26 -8.48
C ALA A 309 -20.74 19.76 -8.48
N GLU A 310 -20.30 20.46 -7.45
CA GLU A 310 -20.13 21.89 -7.54
C GLU A 310 -19.42 22.01 -8.88
N GLN A 311 -20.18 22.41 -9.88
CA GLN A 311 -19.62 22.78 -11.15
C GLN A 311 -18.42 23.60 -10.77
N PRO A 312 -17.20 23.18 -11.12
CA PRO A 312 -16.04 23.92 -10.70
C PRO A 312 -16.36 25.34 -11.09
N LYS A 313 -16.62 26.20 -10.09
CA LYS A 313 -16.61 27.65 -10.31
C LYS A 313 -15.34 27.82 -11.12
N PRO A 314 -15.39 28.49 -12.29
CA PRO A 314 -14.20 28.62 -13.11
C PRO A 314 -13.10 29.12 -12.17
N ILE A 315 -12.26 28.20 -11.74
CA ILE A 315 -11.03 28.53 -11.11
C ILE A 315 -10.37 29.32 -12.21
N LEU A 316 -10.34 30.65 -12.05
CA LEU A 316 -9.44 31.48 -12.78
C LEU A 316 -8.12 30.71 -12.72
N LYS A 317 -7.75 30.08 -13.84
CA LYS A 317 -6.46 29.43 -13.98
C LYS A 317 -5.49 30.57 -13.68
N GLU A 318 -4.97 30.61 -12.47
CA GLU A 318 -3.71 31.29 -12.22
C GLU A 318 -2.77 30.68 -13.26
N GLU A 319 -2.47 31.44 -14.28
CA GLU A 319 -1.40 31.10 -15.21
C GLU A 319 -0.16 30.97 -14.31
N LYS A 320 0.25 29.73 -14.07
CA LYS A 320 1.47 29.43 -13.34
C LYS A 320 2.59 30.08 -14.15
N VAL A 321 3.12 31.15 -13.63
CA VAL A 321 4.14 31.97 -14.28
C VAL A 321 5.38 31.10 -14.43
N LYS A 322 5.80 30.91 -15.67
CA LYS A 322 7.06 30.27 -16.02
C LYS A 322 8.19 31.01 -15.31
N LYS A 323 8.97 30.30 -14.50
CA LYS A 323 10.17 30.88 -13.85
C LYS A 323 11.25 31.15 -14.90
N ASP A 324 12.04 32.16 -14.70
CA ASP A 324 13.20 32.46 -15.56
C ASP A 324 14.19 31.29 -15.58
N ALA A 325 14.80 31.04 -16.73
CA ALA A 325 15.77 29.96 -16.89
C ALA A 325 16.95 30.12 -15.92
N PRO A 326 17.26 29.10 -15.08
CA PRO A 326 18.38 29.21 -14.14
C PRO A 326 19.73 29.55 -14.79
N ALA A 327 20.54 30.34 -14.12
CA ALA A 327 21.81 30.83 -14.66
C ALA A 327 22.87 29.76 -14.90
N TYR A 328 22.73 28.59 -14.27
CA TYR A 328 23.68 27.47 -14.37
C TYR A 328 23.44 26.54 -15.56
N LEU A 329 22.36 26.74 -16.34
CA LEU A 329 22.07 25.90 -17.51
C LEU A 329 23.01 26.23 -18.67
N THR A 330 23.37 25.20 -19.44
CA THR A 330 24.07 25.38 -20.71
C THR A 330 23.21 26.20 -21.68
N GLU A 331 23.83 26.82 -22.68
CA GLU A 331 23.13 27.63 -23.69
C GLU A 331 22.03 26.84 -24.40
N ASN A 332 22.30 25.56 -24.75
CA ASN A 332 21.35 24.70 -25.41
C ASN A 332 20.19 24.32 -24.47
N ALA A 333 20.46 24.00 -23.23
CA ALA A 333 19.44 23.66 -22.24
C ALA A 333 18.55 24.88 -21.95
N ARG A 334 19.11 26.07 -21.83
CA ARG A 334 18.35 27.30 -21.64
C ARG A 334 17.43 27.57 -22.84
N ARG A 335 17.92 27.41 -24.07
CA ARG A 335 17.12 27.56 -25.28
C ARG A 335 15.90 26.63 -25.31
N ILE A 336 16.09 25.36 -24.93
CA ILE A 336 15.00 24.38 -24.86
C ILE A 336 14.05 24.74 -23.72
N TYR A 337 14.56 25.11 -22.53
CA TYR A 337 13.74 25.53 -21.42
C TYR A 337 12.86 26.72 -21.75
N ASP A 338 13.40 27.73 -22.45
CA ASP A 338 12.66 28.93 -22.89
C ASP A 338 11.58 28.60 -23.93
N PHE A 339 11.79 27.60 -24.75
CA PHE A 339 10.83 27.15 -25.76
C PHE A 339 9.69 26.31 -25.14
N LEU A 340 10.00 25.46 -24.15
CA LEU A 340 9.03 24.56 -23.55
C LEU A 340 7.96 25.31 -22.73
N SER A 341 6.79 24.70 -22.64
CA SER A 341 5.65 25.17 -21.87
C SER A 341 5.05 24.03 -21.02
N THR A 342 3.95 24.29 -20.35
CA THR A 342 3.18 23.25 -19.63
C THR A 342 2.42 22.31 -20.57
N LYS A 343 2.42 22.55 -21.88
CA LYS A 343 1.86 21.65 -22.88
C LYS A 343 2.93 20.70 -23.39
N PRO A 344 2.65 19.38 -23.51
CA PRO A 344 3.62 18.41 -24.01
C PRO A 344 4.02 18.66 -25.45
N VAL A 345 5.32 18.89 -25.73
CA VAL A 345 5.91 19.13 -27.05
C VAL A 345 6.76 17.92 -27.45
N HIS A 346 6.62 17.46 -28.68
CA HIS A 346 7.39 16.33 -29.20
C HIS A 346 8.85 16.73 -29.47
N ILE A 347 9.80 15.80 -29.28
CA ILE A 347 11.23 16.07 -29.45
C ILE A 347 11.58 16.64 -30.83
N ASP A 348 10.93 16.20 -31.89
CA ASP A 348 11.18 16.68 -33.25
C ASP A 348 10.76 18.15 -33.42
N GLU A 349 9.71 18.58 -32.71
CA GLU A 349 9.31 19.99 -32.68
C GLU A 349 10.33 20.84 -31.92
N ILE A 350 10.89 20.29 -30.84
CA ILE A 350 11.96 20.97 -30.06
C ILE A 350 13.22 21.13 -30.93
N ILE A 351 13.63 20.06 -31.63
CA ILE A 351 14.78 20.08 -32.55
C ILE A 351 14.60 21.19 -33.59
N SER A 352 13.42 21.19 -34.25
CA SER A 352 13.10 22.14 -35.33
C SER A 352 13.05 23.59 -34.81
N ALA A 353 12.38 23.80 -33.67
CA ALA A 353 12.17 25.15 -33.14
C ALA A 353 13.45 25.75 -32.53
N CYS A 354 14.27 24.92 -31.86
CA CYS A 354 15.53 25.38 -31.27
C CYS A 354 16.71 25.38 -32.26
N GLY A 355 16.55 24.81 -33.47
CA GLY A 355 17.61 24.72 -34.46
C GLY A 355 18.84 23.94 -34.03
N LEU A 356 18.62 22.90 -33.17
CA LEU A 356 19.68 22.07 -32.63
C LEU A 356 19.74 20.73 -33.35
N THR A 357 20.89 20.06 -33.31
CA THR A 357 20.99 18.67 -33.76
C THR A 357 20.35 17.73 -32.74
N THR A 358 19.90 16.56 -33.16
CA THR A 358 19.30 15.54 -32.27
C THR A 358 20.16 15.23 -31.07
N GLU A 359 21.48 15.11 -31.27
CA GLU A 359 22.45 14.82 -30.21
C GLU A 359 22.51 15.94 -29.17
N LYS A 360 22.61 17.21 -29.61
CA LYS A 360 22.61 18.38 -28.73
C LYS A 360 21.30 18.55 -28.00
N THR A 361 20.18 18.26 -28.65
CA THR A 361 18.85 18.34 -28.04
C THR A 361 18.68 17.28 -26.96
N LEU A 362 19.09 16.03 -27.21
CA LEU A 362 19.03 14.96 -26.20
C LEU A 362 19.90 15.27 -24.99
N SER A 363 21.14 15.73 -25.21
CA SER A 363 22.04 16.12 -24.12
C SER A 363 21.46 17.25 -23.27
N ALA A 364 20.89 18.26 -23.90
CA ALA A 364 20.30 19.41 -23.21
C ALA A 364 18.99 19.05 -22.46
N ILE A 365 18.16 18.15 -23.03
CA ILE A 365 16.96 17.63 -22.34
C ILE A 365 17.39 16.82 -21.12
N THR A 366 18.39 15.93 -21.23
CA THR A 366 18.91 15.17 -20.09
C THR A 366 19.42 16.10 -18.98
N GLU A 367 20.09 17.19 -19.32
CA GLU A 367 20.49 18.22 -18.36
C GLU A 367 19.27 18.79 -17.62
N LEU A 368 18.23 19.18 -18.35
CA LEU A 368 16.99 19.72 -17.78
C LEU A 368 16.24 18.70 -16.91
N GLU A 369 16.27 17.42 -17.26
CA GLU A 369 15.68 16.33 -16.46
C GLU A 369 16.47 16.11 -15.16
N ILE A 370 17.79 16.12 -15.21
CA ILE A 370 18.66 15.99 -14.02
C ILE A 370 18.37 17.11 -13.01
N TYR A 371 18.16 18.34 -13.48
CA TYR A 371 17.79 19.46 -12.63
C TYR A 371 16.30 19.51 -12.26
N GLY A 372 15.51 18.56 -12.70
CA GLY A 372 14.07 18.49 -12.40
C GLY A 372 13.24 19.62 -13.03
N LEU A 373 13.76 20.28 -14.06
CA LEU A 373 13.12 21.42 -14.74
C LEU A 373 12.14 20.99 -15.83
N VAL A 374 12.26 19.76 -16.32
CA VAL A 374 11.45 19.21 -17.42
C VAL A 374 11.00 17.78 -17.06
N THR A 375 9.79 17.43 -17.46
CA THR A 375 9.26 16.08 -17.32
C THR A 375 9.02 15.45 -18.69
N GLN A 376 9.52 14.22 -18.87
CA GLN A 376 9.26 13.40 -20.06
C GLN A 376 7.90 12.70 -19.94
N HIS A 377 7.14 12.74 -21.03
CA HIS A 377 5.89 12.02 -21.22
C HIS A 377 6.03 10.90 -22.27
N SER A 378 5.04 10.03 -22.36
CA SER A 378 4.99 8.97 -23.37
C SER A 378 5.07 9.54 -24.81
N GLY A 379 5.78 8.84 -25.71
CA GLY A 379 5.96 9.29 -27.09
C GLY A 379 7.00 10.40 -27.24
N ARG A 380 8.04 10.46 -26.40
CA ARG A 380 9.13 11.45 -26.45
C ARG A 380 8.63 12.90 -26.46
N ARG A 381 7.65 13.20 -25.59
CA ARG A 381 7.12 14.54 -25.37
C ARG A 381 7.62 15.10 -24.05
N TYR A 382 7.79 16.41 -23.97
CA TYR A 382 8.38 17.08 -22.80
C TYR A 382 7.56 18.29 -22.38
N THR A 383 7.45 18.51 -21.08
CA THR A 383 6.84 19.71 -20.48
C THR A 383 7.78 20.33 -19.45
N ILE A 384 7.64 21.63 -19.24
CA ILE A 384 8.34 22.35 -18.17
C ILE A 384 7.65 22.02 -16.81
N ASN A 385 8.44 21.90 -15.75
CA ASN A 385 7.97 21.79 -14.38
C ASN A 385 7.80 23.21 -13.81
N THR A 386 6.63 23.50 -13.24
CA THR A 386 6.25 24.83 -12.71
C THR A 386 6.16 24.87 -11.19
N ASP A 387 6.79 23.90 -10.49
CA ASP A 387 6.78 23.86 -9.02
C ASP A 387 7.85 24.75 -8.40
#